data_00568f9e233113b63c18605d4af94b1f
#
_entry.id   00568f9e233113b63c18605d4af94b1f
#
_cell.length_a   1.000
_cell.length_b   1.000
_cell.length_c   1.000
_cell.angle_alpha   90.00
_cell.angle_beta   90.00
_cell.angle_gamma   90.00
#
_symmetry.space_group_name_H-M   'P 1'
#
loop_
_entity.id
_entity.type
_entity.pdbx_description
1 polymer ?
#
loop_
_entity_poly.entity_id
_entity_poly.type
_entity_poly.pdbx_seq_one_letter_code
_entity_poly.pdbx_strand_id
1 'polypeptide(L)'
;PMTSNHEIKSQLAKLLATEDLVVEHKKVETAQFNVQSRVLTLPMWENTTNDVIDMLVSHEVGHALYTPDREWWKDYQMNPSIVNVVEDARIEKLMKRRYEGIAKTFYKGYTELHKKDFFQVKQKDISEMNLLDRINLQFKIGTHYNIPFSTDEMFYVNKVSLCETFDEVLKVS
;
A
#
# COMPACT_ATOMS: atom_id res chain seq x y z
N PRO A 1 -1.05 -21.70 -9.73
CA PRO A 1 -1.24 -20.27 -9.91
C PRO A 1 -2.70 -19.84 -9.89
N MET A 2 -3.57 -20.55 -10.63
CA MET A 2 -5.02 -20.25 -10.60
C MET A 2 -5.65 -20.53 -9.23
N THR A 3 -5.24 -21.60 -8.57
CA THR A 3 -5.77 -22.00 -7.26
C THR A 3 -5.47 -20.97 -6.17
N SER A 4 -4.25 -20.42 -6.14
CA SER A 4 -3.86 -19.42 -5.14
C SER A 4 -4.61 -18.10 -5.34
N ASN A 5 -4.88 -17.69 -6.60
CA ASN A 5 -5.67 -16.47 -6.87
C ASN A 5 -7.12 -16.65 -6.44
N HIS A 6 -7.72 -17.82 -6.64
CA HIS A 6 -9.07 -18.12 -6.16
C HIS A 6 -9.14 -18.12 -4.63
N GLU A 7 -8.15 -18.68 -3.94
CA GLU A 7 -8.09 -18.66 -2.49
C GLU A 7 -8.02 -17.25 -1.94
N ILE A 8 -7.16 -16.40 -2.53
CA ILE A 8 -7.02 -15.01 -2.11
C ILE A 8 -8.31 -14.23 -2.35
N LYS A 9 -8.92 -14.35 -3.52
CA LYS A 9 -10.19 -13.69 -3.83
C LYS A 9 -11.30 -14.13 -2.88
N SER A 10 -11.36 -15.43 -2.56
CA SER A 10 -12.33 -15.96 -1.60
C SER A 10 -12.09 -15.39 -0.20
N GLN A 11 -10.83 -15.32 0.24
CA GLN A 11 -10.47 -14.73 1.53
C GLN A 11 -10.81 -13.25 1.59
N LEU A 12 -10.50 -12.49 0.53
CA LEU A 12 -10.82 -11.06 0.46
C LEU A 12 -12.32 -10.83 0.46
N ALA A 13 -13.09 -11.63 -0.30
CA ALA A 13 -14.54 -11.53 -0.31
C ALA A 13 -15.14 -11.81 1.07
N LYS A 14 -14.61 -12.80 1.78
CA LYS A 14 -15.01 -13.13 3.14
C LYS A 14 -14.70 -12.00 4.11
N LEU A 15 -13.51 -11.39 3.97
CA LEU A 15 -13.10 -10.25 4.78
C LEU A 15 -14.00 -9.04 4.52
N LEU A 16 -14.30 -8.74 3.27
CA LEU A 16 -15.20 -7.64 2.90
C LEU A 16 -16.57 -7.84 3.55
N ALA A 17 -17.09 -9.05 3.53
CA ALA A 17 -18.38 -9.36 4.16
C ALA A 17 -18.30 -9.28 5.69
N THR A 18 -17.25 -9.81 6.30
CA THR A 18 -17.08 -9.85 7.77
C THR A 18 -16.88 -8.45 8.34
N GLU A 19 -16.13 -7.59 7.65
CA GLU A 19 -15.83 -6.23 8.09
C GLU A 19 -16.89 -5.21 7.66
N ASP A 20 -17.98 -5.67 7.06
CA ASP A 20 -19.08 -4.82 6.58
C ASP A 20 -18.58 -3.73 5.62
N LEU A 21 -17.78 -4.14 4.63
CA LEU A 21 -17.22 -3.24 3.64
C LEU A 21 -18.10 -3.17 2.41
N VAL A 22 -18.34 -1.95 1.92
CA VAL A 22 -19.04 -1.69 0.66
C VAL A 22 -18.00 -1.32 -0.39
N VAL A 23 -18.07 -1.95 -1.56
CA VAL A 23 -17.18 -1.67 -2.68
C VAL A 23 -17.91 -0.84 -3.71
N GLU A 24 -17.33 0.30 -4.07
CA GLU A 24 -17.82 1.19 -5.12
C GLU A 24 -16.76 1.38 -6.21
N HIS A 25 -17.20 1.56 -7.44
CA HIS A 25 -16.34 1.90 -8.57
C HIS A 25 -16.62 3.32 -9.00
N LYS A 26 -15.60 4.19 -9.01
CA LYS A 26 -15.75 5.60 -9.37
C LYS A 26 -14.56 6.07 -10.21
N LYS A 27 -14.72 7.22 -10.87
CA LYS A 27 -13.64 7.89 -11.59
C LYS A 27 -12.72 8.58 -10.59
N VAL A 28 -11.81 7.81 -10.01
CA VAL A 28 -10.78 8.30 -9.09
C VAL A 28 -9.41 7.90 -9.62
N GLU A 29 -8.37 8.60 -9.21
CA GLU A 29 -7.01 8.34 -9.69
C GLU A 29 -6.44 7.04 -9.11
N THR A 30 -6.82 6.71 -7.89
CA THR A 30 -6.35 5.50 -7.19
C THR A 30 -7.42 4.96 -6.27
N ALA A 31 -7.23 3.74 -5.79
CA ALA A 31 -8.12 3.15 -4.79
C ALA A 31 -8.07 3.96 -3.49
N GLN A 32 -9.20 4.00 -2.81
CA GLN A 32 -9.36 4.73 -1.55
C GLN A 32 -10.22 3.91 -0.60
N PHE A 33 -9.95 4.04 0.70
CA PHE A 33 -10.79 3.45 1.72
C PHE A 33 -11.15 4.49 2.77
N ASN A 34 -12.45 4.64 3.02
CA ASN A 34 -12.93 5.52 4.10
C ASN A 34 -13.16 4.67 5.35
N VAL A 35 -12.36 4.92 6.38
CA VAL A 35 -12.38 4.16 7.63
C VAL A 35 -13.72 4.35 8.37
N GLN A 36 -14.32 5.52 8.27
CA GLN A 36 -15.58 5.83 8.97
C GLN A 36 -16.79 5.21 8.28
N SER A 37 -16.93 5.42 6.96
CA SER A 37 -18.06 4.90 6.20
C SER A 37 -17.90 3.44 5.80
N ARG A 38 -16.69 2.88 5.92
CA ARG A 38 -16.34 1.52 5.51
C ARG A 38 -16.55 1.30 4.01
N VAL A 39 -16.39 2.34 3.21
CA VAL A 39 -16.51 2.27 1.75
C VAL A 39 -15.14 2.17 1.11
N LEU A 40 -14.96 1.11 0.33
CA LEU A 40 -13.79 0.89 -0.53
C LEU A 40 -14.11 1.40 -1.93
N THR A 41 -13.41 2.42 -2.38
CA THR A 41 -13.58 2.99 -3.72
C THR A 41 -12.46 2.51 -4.63
N LEU A 42 -12.83 1.86 -5.73
CA LEU A 42 -11.89 1.37 -6.74
C LEU A 42 -11.94 2.27 -7.97
N PRO A 43 -10.79 2.53 -8.63
CA PRO A 43 -10.76 3.32 -9.84
C PRO A 43 -11.37 2.57 -11.02
N MET A 44 -11.95 3.34 -11.93
CA MET A 44 -12.49 2.84 -13.19
C MET A 44 -11.45 3.07 -14.30
N TRP A 45 -10.28 2.47 -14.17
CA TRP A 45 -9.22 2.59 -15.18
C TRP A 45 -9.51 1.71 -16.38
N GLU A 46 -9.27 2.25 -17.57
CA GLU A 46 -9.25 1.44 -18.78
C GLU A 46 -8.02 0.53 -18.78
N ASN A 47 -8.18 -0.68 -19.29
CA ASN A 47 -7.10 -1.67 -19.42
C ASN A 47 -6.45 -2.07 -18.08
N THR A 48 -7.17 -1.96 -16.99
CA THR A 48 -6.70 -2.44 -15.68
C THR A 48 -6.72 -3.95 -15.64
N THR A 49 -5.59 -4.56 -15.24
CA THR A 49 -5.50 -6.01 -15.11
C THR A 49 -6.10 -6.49 -13.79
N ASN A 50 -6.46 -7.77 -13.72
CA ASN A 50 -6.91 -8.39 -12.48
C ASN A 50 -5.82 -8.33 -11.41
N ASP A 51 -4.54 -8.42 -11.77
CA ASP A 51 -3.44 -8.32 -10.82
C ASP A 51 -3.41 -6.96 -10.11
N VAL A 52 -3.67 -5.88 -10.85
CA VAL A 52 -3.74 -4.54 -10.27
C VAL A 52 -4.94 -4.40 -9.34
N ILE A 53 -6.12 -4.86 -9.78
CA ILE A 53 -7.34 -4.80 -8.96
C ILE A 53 -7.17 -5.62 -7.68
N ASP A 54 -6.66 -6.84 -7.77
CA ASP A 54 -6.44 -7.70 -6.60
C ASP A 54 -5.47 -7.04 -5.61
N MET A 55 -4.41 -6.41 -6.12
CA MET A 55 -3.44 -5.70 -5.28
C MET A 55 -4.08 -4.48 -4.59
N LEU A 56 -4.85 -3.67 -5.33
CA LEU A 56 -5.52 -2.49 -4.76
C LEU A 56 -6.52 -2.89 -3.68
N VAL A 57 -7.32 -3.93 -3.93
CA VAL A 57 -8.25 -4.45 -2.92
C VAL A 57 -7.48 -4.93 -1.69
N SER A 58 -6.40 -5.69 -1.89
CA SER A 58 -5.58 -6.21 -0.78
C SER A 58 -4.98 -5.08 0.05
N HIS A 59 -4.49 -4.03 -0.60
CA HIS A 59 -3.96 -2.85 0.06
C HIS A 59 -5.02 -2.17 0.93
N GLU A 60 -6.20 -1.92 0.36
CA GLU A 60 -7.26 -1.22 1.07
C GLU A 60 -7.89 -2.08 2.19
N VAL A 61 -7.97 -3.39 2.01
CA VAL A 61 -8.34 -4.31 3.09
C VAL A 61 -7.33 -4.21 4.24
N GLY A 62 -6.05 -4.06 3.92
CA GLY A 62 -5.01 -3.83 4.93
C GLY A 62 -5.30 -2.60 5.78
N HIS A 63 -5.68 -1.49 5.17
CA HIS A 63 -6.09 -0.29 5.92
C HIS A 63 -7.35 -0.55 6.75
N ALA A 64 -8.33 -1.28 6.20
CA ALA A 64 -9.56 -1.60 6.92
C ALA A 64 -9.28 -2.42 8.19
N LEU A 65 -8.33 -3.32 8.13
CA LEU A 65 -8.00 -4.21 9.26
C LEU A 65 -7.10 -3.54 10.28
N TYR A 66 -6.15 -2.73 9.85
CA TYR A 66 -5.02 -2.34 10.68
C TYR A 66 -4.90 -0.84 10.94
N THR A 67 -5.45 0.03 10.07
CA THR A 67 -5.36 1.47 10.28
C THR A 67 -6.50 1.93 11.18
N PRO A 68 -6.17 2.52 12.36
CA PRO A 68 -7.22 2.92 13.29
C PRO A 68 -8.04 4.08 12.78
N ASP A 69 -9.34 4.10 13.15
CA ASP A 69 -10.26 5.20 12.90
C ASP A 69 -10.07 6.26 14.00
N ARG A 70 -9.02 7.06 13.87
CA ARG A 70 -8.80 8.18 14.80
C ARG A 70 -8.22 9.36 14.04
N GLU A 71 -8.54 10.54 14.52
CA GLU A 71 -8.12 11.80 13.90
C GLU A 71 -6.71 12.17 14.40
N TRP A 72 -5.70 11.34 14.04
CA TRP A 72 -4.33 11.51 14.50
C TRP A 72 -3.72 12.85 14.06
N TRP A 73 -4.18 13.40 12.94
CA TRP A 73 -3.71 14.70 12.42
C TRP A 73 -4.12 15.88 13.30
N LYS A 74 -5.09 15.73 14.20
CA LYS A 74 -5.47 16.75 15.17
C LYS A 74 -4.57 16.74 16.41
N ASP A 75 -4.11 15.56 16.80
CA ASP A 75 -3.31 15.36 17.99
C ASP A 75 -1.82 15.59 17.74
N TYR A 76 -1.37 15.36 16.50
CA TYR A 76 0.03 15.41 16.11
C TYR A 76 0.19 16.35 14.92
N GLN A 77 1.11 17.31 15.03
CA GLN A 77 1.45 18.21 13.91
C GLN A 77 2.36 17.49 12.92
N MET A 78 1.84 16.46 12.25
CA MET A 78 2.60 15.62 11.34
C MET A 78 2.20 15.86 9.90
N ASN A 79 3.15 15.62 8.99
CA ASN A 79 2.87 15.65 7.56
C ASN A 79 2.08 14.39 7.16
N PRO A 80 0.83 14.54 6.68
CA PRO A 80 0.01 13.38 6.29
C PRO A 80 0.66 12.51 5.21
N SER A 81 1.43 13.10 4.31
CA SER A 81 2.11 12.34 3.25
C SER A 81 3.14 11.36 3.82
N ILE A 82 3.87 11.77 4.86
CA ILE A 82 4.84 10.91 5.51
C ILE A 82 4.13 9.75 6.22
N VAL A 83 3.10 10.06 6.99
CA VAL A 83 2.33 9.04 7.72
C VAL A 83 1.74 8.02 6.73
N ASN A 84 1.18 8.50 5.62
CA ASN A 84 0.58 7.62 4.62
C ASN A 84 1.59 6.64 4.01
N VAL A 85 2.79 7.10 3.68
CA VAL A 85 3.84 6.23 3.14
C VAL A 85 4.26 5.17 4.16
N VAL A 86 4.49 5.58 5.40
CA VAL A 86 4.93 4.65 6.47
C VAL A 86 3.81 3.66 6.81
N GLU A 87 2.57 4.12 6.88
CA GLU A 87 1.43 3.25 7.15
C GLU A 87 1.19 2.25 6.01
N ASP A 88 1.32 2.68 4.76
CA ASP A 88 1.23 1.77 3.61
C ASP A 88 2.23 0.62 3.74
N ALA A 89 3.48 0.93 4.10
CA ALA A 89 4.50 -0.10 4.31
C ALA A 89 4.11 -1.05 5.44
N ARG A 90 3.58 -0.51 6.53
CA ARG A 90 3.17 -1.32 7.69
C ARG A 90 2.02 -2.26 7.35
N ILE A 91 0.93 -1.75 6.77
CA ILE A 91 -0.26 -2.57 6.51
C ILE A 91 0.01 -3.65 5.48
N GLU A 92 0.82 -3.38 4.46
CA GLU A 92 1.18 -4.40 3.48
C GLU A 92 2.05 -5.49 4.10
N LYS A 93 2.98 -5.12 4.98
CA LYS A 93 3.78 -6.09 5.74
C LYS A 93 2.89 -7.01 6.58
N LEU A 94 1.92 -6.43 7.30
CA LEU A 94 1.01 -7.19 8.16
C LEU A 94 0.11 -8.10 7.33
N MET A 95 -0.37 -7.64 6.17
CA MET A 95 -1.14 -8.46 5.24
C MET A 95 -0.33 -9.65 4.73
N LYS A 96 0.91 -9.41 4.31
CA LYS A 96 1.81 -10.47 3.83
C LYS A 96 2.09 -11.54 4.89
N ARG A 97 2.17 -11.11 6.15
CA ARG A 97 2.39 -12.01 7.28
C ARG A 97 1.16 -12.87 7.57
N ARG A 98 -0.03 -12.29 7.45
CA ARG A 98 -1.27 -12.95 7.82
C ARG A 98 -1.84 -13.86 6.73
N TYR A 99 -1.71 -13.48 5.47
CA TYR A 99 -2.34 -14.19 4.36
C TYR A 99 -1.30 -14.80 3.43
N GLU A 100 -1.32 -16.13 3.35
CA GLU A 100 -0.46 -16.85 2.42
C GLU A 100 -0.79 -16.45 0.98
N GLY A 101 0.25 -16.18 0.20
CA GLY A 101 0.10 -15.80 -1.20
C GLY A 101 -0.13 -14.32 -1.45
N ILE A 102 -0.45 -13.51 -0.43
CA ILE A 102 -0.72 -12.09 -0.63
C ILE A 102 0.53 -11.33 -1.10
N ALA A 103 1.73 -11.76 -0.70
CA ALA A 103 2.98 -11.17 -1.18
C ALA A 103 3.09 -11.23 -2.69
N LYS A 104 2.65 -12.35 -3.28
CA LYS A 104 2.63 -12.53 -4.73
C LYS A 104 1.62 -11.59 -5.39
N THR A 105 0.48 -11.38 -4.76
CA THR A 105 -0.54 -10.43 -5.23
C THR A 105 0.01 -9.01 -5.28
N PHE A 106 0.67 -8.56 -4.22
CA PHE A 106 1.31 -7.25 -4.20
C PHE A 106 2.39 -7.15 -5.26
N TYR A 107 3.25 -8.14 -5.35
CA TYR A 107 4.34 -8.16 -6.34
C TYR A 107 3.81 -8.03 -7.77
N LYS A 108 2.82 -8.84 -8.14
CA LYS A 108 2.23 -8.81 -9.49
C LYS A 108 1.55 -7.49 -9.79
N GLY A 109 0.76 -6.97 -8.85
CA GLY A 109 0.07 -5.70 -9.03
C GLY A 109 1.02 -4.54 -9.19
N TYR A 110 2.03 -4.43 -8.34
CA TYR A 110 3.02 -3.36 -8.45
C TYR A 110 3.89 -3.52 -9.70
N THR A 111 4.19 -4.73 -10.12
CA THR A 111 4.89 -4.99 -11.39
C THR A 111 4.11 -4.44 -12.58
N GLU A 112 2.80 -4.68 -12.62
CA GLU A 112 1.94 -4.15 -13.69
C GLU A 112 1.86 -2.62 -13.66
N LEU A 113 1.72 -2.02 -12.49
CA LEU A 113 1.73 -0.56 -12.36
C LEU A 113 3.06 0.02 -12.81
N HIS A 114 4.17 -0.63 -12.46
CA HIS A 114 5.49 -0.21 -12.87
C HIS A 114 5.67 -0.28 -14.40
N LYS A 115 5.19 -1.35 -15.03
CA LYS A 115 5.24 -1.48 -16.48
C LYS A 115 4.49 -0.35 -17.20
N LYS A 116 3.41 0.14 -16.61
CA LYS A 116 2.61 1.26 -17.13
C LYS A 116 3.16 2.62 -16.73
N ASP A 117 4.30 2.65 -16.07
CA ASP A 117 4.95 3.87 -15.54
C ASP A 117 4.04 4.69 -14.61
N PHE A 118 3.21 4.01 -13.82
CA PHE A 118 2.34 4.66 -12.84
C PHE A 118 3.14 5.55 -11.87
N PHE A 119 4.33 5.10 -11.47
CA PHE A 119 5.18 5.82 -10.53
C PHE A 119 6.04 6.89 -11.20
N GLN A 120 5.97 7.04 -12.53
CA GLN A 120 6.66 8.07 -13.31
C GLN A 120 8.19 8.06 -13.11
N VAL A 121 8.78 6.88 -13.06
CA VAL A 121 10.22 6.72 -12.78
C VAL A 121 11.08 6.47 -14.01
N LYS A 122 10.47 6.11 -15.15
CA LYS A 122 11.22 5.70 -16.35
C LYS A 122 12.07 6.81 -16.96
N GLN A 123 11.68 8.06 -16.76
CA GLN A 123 12.37 9.23 -17.32
C GLN A 123 12.95 10.14 -16.23
N LYS A 124 12.97 9.67 -14.98
CA LYS A 124 13.48 10.45 -13.85
C LYS A 124 14.70 9.78 -13.25
N ASP A 125 15.62 10.61 -12.76
CA ASP A 125 16.72 10.13 -11.94
C ASP A 125 16.22 9.91 -10.51
N ILE A 126 16.08 8.64 -10.12
CA ILE A 126 15.58 8.27 -8.79
C ILE A 126 16.47 8.84 -7.68
N SER A 127 17.78 8.97 -7.94
CA SER A 127 18.72 9.50 -6.95
C SER A 127 18.43 10.96 -6.58
N GLU A 128 17.75 11.71 -7.46
CA GLU A 128 17.40 13.11 -7.21
C GLU A 128 16.02 13.28 -6.56
N MET A 129 15.25 12.21 -6.42
CA MET A 129 13.98 12.25 -5.73
C MET A 129 14.18 12.43 -4.23
N ASN A 130 13.20 13.05 -3.56
CA ASN A 130 13.32 13.22 -2.10
C ASN A 130 13.28 11.88 -1.38
N LEU A 131 13.65 11.88 -0.10
CA LEU A 131 13.73 10.65 0.69
C LEU A 131 12.38 9.95 0.80
N LEU A 132 11.31 10.70 1.01
CA LEU A 132 9.97 10.12 1.17
C LEU A 132 9.55 9.36 -0.09
N ASP A 133 9.74 9.97 -1.27
CA ASP A 133 9.41 9.33 -2.53
C ASP A 133 10.24 8.06 -2.76
N ARG A 134 11.55 8.11 -2.42
CA ARG A 134 12.43 6.94 -2.55
C ARG A 134 12.03 5.82 -1.59
N ILE A 135 11.63 6.15 -0.37
CA ILE A 135 11.13 5.16 0.59
C ILE A 135 9.85 4.51 0.05
N ASN A 136 8.92 5.31 -0.46
CA ASN A 136 7.68 4.79 -1.04
C ASN A 136 7.97 3.81 -2.19
N LEU A 137 8.87 4.19 -3.10
CA LEU A 137 9.27 3.33 -4.21
C LEU A 137 9.95 2.05 -3.72
N GLN A 138 10.79 2.14 -2.69
CA GLN A 138 11.50 0.98 -2.13
C GLN A 138 10.52 -0.09 -1.65
N PHE A 139 9.47 0.29 -0.94
CA PHE A 139 8.49 -0.67 -0.43
C PHE A 139 7.56 -1.22 -1.51
N LYS A 140 7.32 -0.47 -2.58
CA LYS A 140 6.41 -0.87 -3.66
C LYS A 140 7.10 -1.56 -4.83
N ILE A 141 8.20 -1.02 -5.32
CA ILE A 141 8.91 -1.53 -6.51
C ILE A 141 10.41 -1.73 -6.30
N GLY A 142 10.88 -1.81 -5.06
CA GLY A 142 12.30 -1.98 -4.76
C GLY A 142 12.91 -3.26 -5.32
N THR A 143 12.10 -4.27 -5.66
CA THR A 143 12.56 -5.49 -6.33
C THR A 143 12.94 -5.25 -7.80
N HIS A 144 12.47 -4.16 -8.39
CA HIS A 144 12.71 -3.80 -9.80
C HIS A 144 13.82 -2.77 -9.98
N TYR A 145 14.16 -2.03 -8.93
CA TYR A 145 15.14 -0.97 -8.96
C TYR A 145 16.06 -1.02 -7.75
N ASN A 146 17.33 -0.71 -7.98
CA ASN A 146 18.27 -0.46 -6.89
C ASN A 146 18.13 1.02 -6.48
N ILE A 147 17.27 1.28 -5.51
CA ILE A 147 17.01 2.65 -5.07
C ILE A 147 18.10 3.09 -4.11
N PRO A 148 18.80 4.20 -4.41
CA PRO A 148 19.95 4.61 -3.58
C PRO A 148 19.50 5.25 -2.27
N PHE A 149 20.21 4.90 -1.20
CA PHE A 149 20.05 5.52 0.12
C PHE A 149 21.42 5.72 0.74
N SER A 150 21.64 6.87 1.38
CA SER A 150 22.81 7.06 2.22
C SER A 150 22.73 6.19 3.48
N THR A 151 23.82 6.11 4.23
CA THR A 151 23.84 5.36 5.50
C THR A 151 22.80 5.91 6.48
N ASP A 152 22.69 7.23 6.60
CA ASP A 152 21.71 7.87 7.48
C ASP A 152 20.30 7.62 7.00
N GLU A 153 20.06 7.69 5.68
CA GLU A 153 18.75 7.43 5.10
C GLU A 153 18.32 5.98 5.30
N MET A 154 19.26 5.01 5.17
CA MET A 154 18.98 3.59 5.44
C MET A 154 18.51 3.35 6.87
N PHE A 155 18.98 4.15 7.81
CA PHE A 155 18.50 4.08 9.18
C PHE A 155 16.99 4.33 9.27
N TYR A 156 16.49 5.32 8.52
CA TYR A 156 15.05 5.59 8.45
C TYR A 156 14.29 4.51 7.68
N VAL A 157 14.84 4.01 6.58
CA VAL A 157 14.24 2.90 5.83
C VAL A 157 14.04 1.69 6.74
N ASN A 158 15.05 1.36 7.54
CA ASN A 158 14.96 0.25 8.49
C ASN A 158 13.91 0.50 9.58
N LYS A 159 13.83 1.73 10.11
CA LYS A 159 12.79 2.08 11.09
C LYS A 159 11.40 1.91 10.51
N VAL A 160 11.17 2.34 9.28
CA VAL A 160 9.89 2.16 8.59
C VAL A 160 9.56 0.68 8.47
N SER A 161 10.53 -0.13 8.05
CA SER A 161 10.33 -1.58 7.87
C SER A 161 10.00 -2.31 9.17
N LEU A 162 10.38 -1.76 10.32
CA LEU A 162 10.17 -2.38 11.63
C LEU A 162 8.88 -1.96 12.32
N CYS A 163 8.13 -1.01 11.77
CA CYS A 163 6.86 -0.57 12.37
C CYS A 163 5.85 -1.72 12.44
N GLU A 164 5.35 -2.00 13.64
CA GLU A 164 4.32 -3.00 13.90
C GLU A 164 3.00 -2.37 14.33
N THR A 165 3.04 -1.25 15.01
CA THR A 165 1.84 -0.56 15.49
C THR A 165 1.70 0.80 14.81
N PHE A 166 0.47 1.33 14.82
CA PHE A 166 0.22 2.67 14.28
C PHE A 166 0.94 3.75 15.09
N ASP A 167 1.07 3.59 16.41
CA ASP A 167 1.82 4.52 17.23
C ASP A 167 3.30 4.57 16.82
N GLU A 168 3.87 3.44 16.45
CA GLU A 168 5.23 3.40 15.90
C GLU A 168 5.34 4.14 14.57
N VAL A 169 4.31 4.04 13.72
CA VAL A 169 4.23 4.81 12.47
C VAL A 169 4.30 6.31 12.77
N LEU A 170 3.51 6.78 13.72
CA LEU A 170 3.50 8.19 14.10
C LEU A 170 4.86 8.66 14.64
N LYS A 171 5.53 7.83 15.42
CA LYS A 171 6.85 8.15 15.97
C LYS A 171 7.94 8.25 14.89
N VAL A 172 7.89 7.40 13.87
CA VAL A 172 8.86 7.40 12.77
C VAL A 172 8.57 8.56 11.82
N SER A 173 7.33 8.92 11.66
CA SER A 173 6.89 10.04 10.82
C SER A 173 7.19 11.38 11.50
#